data_eae4ee5f248d91737bd793c5847c3069
#
_entry.id   eae4ee5f248d91737bd793c5847c3069
#
_cell.length_a   1.000
_cell.length_b   1.000
_cell.length_c   1.000
_cell.angle_alpha   90.00
_cell.angle_beta   90.00
_cell.angle_gamma   90.00
#
_symmetry.space_group_name_H-M   'P 1'
#
loop_
_entity.id
_entity.type
_entity.pdbx_description
1 polymer ?
#
loop_
_entity_poly.entity_id
_entity_poly.type
_entity_poly.pdbx_seq_one_letter_code
_entity_poly.pdbx_strand_id
1 'polypeptide(L)'
;QTRGSFASAYINHGVAPKDAAYEYLVLIQPTKEEVAAARRKAPYQVLHKDNTAHVVADTQTGITAYAAFDNYNPQNDELISSIPAETMVMQKKVGANVLMSVCDPNLNISEKTYTTKEPSRPIEKKLVLKGNWTIAAPNAKVSVKAGQNETVLTVTCQHGQPVEFTLKHN
;
A
#
# COMPACT_ATOMS: atom_id res chain seq x y z
N GLN A 1 -14.19 -33.37 2.35
CA GLN A 1 -15.32 -32.45 2.09
C GLN A 1 -15.36 -31.43 3.22
N THR A 2 -15.34 -30.14 2.88
CA THR A 2 -15.54 -29.05 3.84
C THR A 2 -17.03 -28.78 3.98
N ARG A 3 -17.54 -28.76 5.22
CA ARG A 3 -18.93 -28.41 5.54
C ARG A 3 -18.92 -27.12 6.35
N GLY A 4 -19.80 -26.19 6.04
CA GLY A 4 -19.98 -24.93 6.78
C GLY A 4 -21.08 -24.08 6.19
N SER A 5 -21.46 -23.01 6.91
CA SER A 5 -22.34 -21.98 6.39
C SER A 5 -21.49 -20.90 5.76
N PHE A 6 -21.78 -20.55 4.52
CA PHE A 6 -21.04 -19.56 3.75
C PHE A 6 -22.00 -18.45 3.33
N ALA A 7 -21.52 -17.21 3.39
CA ALA A 7 -22.16 -16.06 2.78
C ALA A 7 -21.35 -15.63 1.56
N SER A 8 -22.01 -15.30 0.46
CA SER A 8 -21.39 -14.76 -0.74
C SER A 8 -22.07 -13.48 -1.16
N ALA A 9 -21.29 -12.55 -1.69
CA ALA A 9 -21.79 -11.32 -2.29
C ALA A 9 -21.08 -11.10 -3.62
N TYR A 10 -21.78 -10.49 -4.57
CA TYR A 10 -21.20 -10.14 -5.86
C TYR A 10 -21.78 -8.81 -6.38
N ILE A 11 -21.02 -8.16 -7.21
CA ILE A 11 -21.45 -6.95 -7.93
C ILE A 11 -21.72 -7.35 -9.37
N ASN A 12 -22.97 -7.22 -9.80
CA ASN A 12 -23.36 -7.56 -11.16
C ASN A 12 -23.11 -6.38 -12.10
N HIS A 13 -22.19 -6.53 -13.04
CA HIS A 13 -21.88 -5.53 -14.08
C HIS A 13 -22.66 -5.75 -15.38
N GLY A 14 -23.62 -6.70 -15.42
CA GLY A 14 -24.40 -7.04 -16.62
C GLY A 14 -23.63 -7.95 -17.59
N VAL A 15 -24.10 -8.00 -18.85
CA VAL A 15 -23.52 -8.84 -19.90
C VAL A 15 -22.48 -8.03 -20.68
N ALA A 16 -21.28 -8.59 -20.86
CA ALA A 16 -20.16 -7.98 -21.57
C ALA A 16 -19.84 -6.53 -21.12
N PRO A 17 -19.56 -6.31 -19.83
CA PRO A 17 -19.30 -4.96 -19.32
C PRO A 17 -18.05 -4.37 -19.96
N LYS A 18 -18.09 -3.06 -20.26
CA LYS A 18 -16.92 -2.27 -20.69
C LYS A 18 -16.65 -1.22 -19.62
N ASP A 19 -15.37 -1.04 -19.28
CA ASP A 19 -14.89 -0.03 -18.31
C ASP A 19 -15.59 -0.12 -16.95
N ALA A 20 -16.06 -1.31 -16.57
CA ALA A 20 -16.75 -1.53 -15.32
C ALA A 20 -15.76 -1.48 -14.16
N ALA A 21 -16.12 -0.75 -13.13
CA ALA A 21 -15.32 -0.64 -11.91
C ALA A 21 -16.21 -0.84 -10.67
N TYR A 22 -15.59 -1.22 -9.57
CA TYR A 22 -16.29 -1.33 -8.29
C TYR A 22 -15.41 -0.83 -7.14
N GLU A 23 -16.08 -0.47 -6.07
CA GLU A 23 -15.48 -0.15 -4.78
C GLU A 23 -16.31 -0.80 -3.68
N TYR A 24 -15.64 -1.29 -2.64
CA TYR A 24 -16.33 -1.82 -1.48
C TYR A 24 -15.55 -1.55 -0.20
N LEU A 25 -16.26 -1.48 0.90
CA LEU A 25 -15.71 -1.36 2.24
C LEU A 25 -16.09 -2.59 3.06
N VAL A 26 -15.09 -3.19 3.70
CA VAL A 26 -15.30 -4.27 4.67
C VAL A 26 -15.18 -3.70 6.07
N LEU A 27 -16.27 -3.78 6.83
CA LEU A 27 -16.30 -3.42 8.24
C LEU A 27 -16.21 -4.71 9.09
N ILE A 28 -15.29 -4.74 10.04
CA ILE A 28 -15.09 -5.92 10.90
C ILE A 28 -15.96 -5.78 12.13
N GLN A 29 -16.95 -6.70 12.29
CA GLN A 29 -17.90 -6.74 13.41
C GLN A 29 -18.56 -5.37 13.71
N PRO A 30 -19.09 -4.67 12.69
CA PRO A 30 -19.64 -3.34 12.90
C PRO A 30 -20.98 -3.37 13.65
N THR A 31 -21.27 -2.31 14.37
CA THR A 31 -22.61 -2.02 14.86
C THR A 31 -23.52 -1.55 13.70
N LYS A 32 -24.84 -1.55 13.91
CA LYS A 32 -25.79 -1.02 12.93
C LYS A 32 -25.56 0.46 12.65
N GLU A 33 -25.20 1.20 13.68
CA GLU A 33 -24.90 2.65 13.64
C GLU A 33 -23.66 2.93 12.81
N GLU A 34 -22.59 2.13 12.96
CA GLU A 34 -21.36 2.24 12.15
C GLU A 34 -21.61 1.94 10.68
N VAL A 35 -22.39 0.89 10.36
CA VAL A 35 -22.81 0.62 8.98
C VAL A 35 -23.62 1.78 8.41
N ALA A 36 -24.58 2.32 9.18
CA ALA A 36 -25.37 3.46 8.74
C ALA A 36 -24.54 4.72 8.55
N ALA A 37 -23.53 4.95 9.39
CA ALA A 37 -22.58 6.06 9.25
C ALA A 37 -21.71 5.92 7.99
N ALA A 38 -21.13 4.74 7.76
CA ALA A 38 -20.31 4.47 6.58
C ALA A 38 -21.10 4.58 5.27
N ARG A 39 -22.39 4.21 5.26
CA ARG A 39 -23.28 4.40 4.11
C ARG A 39 -23.57 5.87 3.82
N ARG A 40 -23.66 6.73 4.85
CA ARG A 40 -23.89 8.18 4.68
C ARG A 40 -22.63 8.90 4.20
N LYS A 41 -21.49 8.49 4.73
CA LYS A 41 -20.18 9.08 4.39
C LYS A 41 -19.12 7.98 4.52
N ALA A 42 -18.55 7.58 3.39
CA ALA A 42 -17.44 6.62 3.38
C ALA A 42 -16.28 7.17 4.23
N PRO A 43 -15.65 6.34 5.09
CA PRO A 43 -14.50 6.77 5.90
C PRO A 43 -13.22 6.87 5.10
N TYR A 44 -13.28 6.76 3.79
CA TYR A 44 -12.15 6.84 2.89
C TYR A 44 -12.43 7.73 1.68
N GLN A 45 -11.38 8.13 1.00
CA GLN A 45 -11.41 8.85 -0.27
C GLN A 45 -10.47 8.16 -1.26
N VAL A 46 -10.97 7.86 -2.46
CA VAL A 46 -10.13 7.41 -3.58
C VAL A 46 -9.47 8.65 -4.19
N LEU A 47 -8.14 8.74 -4.08
CA LEU A 47 -7.35 9.87 -4.58
C LEU A 47 -6.89 9.64 -6.02
N HIS A 48 -6.66 8.37 -6.38
CA HIS A 48 -6.27 7.95 -7.72
C HIS A 48 -6.72 6.53 -7.98
N LYS A 49 -7.14 6.23 -9.23
CA LYS A 49 -7.57 4.89 -9.63
C LYS A 49 -7.49 4.74 -11.14
N ASP A 50 -6.47 4.03 -11.59
CA ASP A 50 -6.28 3.61 -12.99
C ASP A 50 -5.49 2.29 -13.06
N ASN A 51 -5.01 1.93 -14.25
CA ASN A 51 -4.22 0.71 -14.45
C ASN A 51 -2.78 0.82 -13.94
N THR A 52 -2.32 2.03 -13.58
CA THR A 52 -0.97 2.28 -13.08
C THR A 52 -0.92 2.17 -11.55
N ALA A 53 -1.93 2.75 -10.87
CA ALA A 53 -1.98 2.73 -9.41
C ALA A 53 -3.40 2.93 -8.86
N HIS A 54 -3.62 2.45 -7.65
CA HIS A 54 -4.72 2.86 -6.80
C HIS A 54 -4.18 3.58 -5.55
N VAL A 55 -4.79 4.72 -5.22
CA VAL A 55 -4.44 5.51 -4.03
C VAL A 55 -5.70 5.81 -3.23
N VAL A 56 -5.69 5.44 -1.97
CA VAL A 56 -6.82 5.61 -1.05
C VAL A 56 -6.36 6.27 0.25
N ALA A 57 -7.07 7.31 0.67
CA ALA A 57 -6.87 7.93 1.97
C ALA A 57 -7.97 7.50 2.95
N ASP A 58 -7.59 7.02 4.11
CA ASP A 58 -8.48 6.85 5.25
C ASP A 58 -8.63 8.19 5.98
N THR A 59 -9.83 8.75 5.96
CA THR A 59 -10.11 10.08 6.52
C THR A 59 -10.22 10.07 8.05
N GLN A 60 -10.31 8.91 8.69
CA GLN A 60 -10.39 8.78 10.14
C GLN A 60 -9.00 8.63 10.77
N THR A 61 -8.15 7.81 10.18
CA THR A 61 -6.81 7.53 10.71
C THR A 61 -5.73 8.44 10.13
N GLY A 62 -5.99 9.11 8.99
CA GLY A 62 -5.02 9.91 8.26
C GLY A 62 -3.95 9.07 7.54
N ILE A 63 -4.25 7.78 7.30
CA ILE A 63 -3.39 6.90 6.52
C ILE A 63 -3.69 7.09 5.03
N THR A 64 -2.67 7.22 4.20
CA THR A 64 -2.78 7.10 2.74
C THR A 64 -2.10 5.81 2.31
N ALA A 65 -2.81 5.00 1.54
CA ALA A 65 -2.35 3.74 0.99
C ALA A 65 -2.24 3.80 -0.53
N TYR A 66 -1.15 3.25 -1.06
CA TYR A 66 -0.83 3.17 -2.48
C TYR A 66 -0.65 1.70 -2.86
N ALA A 67 -1.25 1.30 -3.97
CA ALA A 67 -0.96 0.06 -4.67
C ALA A 67 -0.49 0.44 -6.08
N ALA A 68 0.82 0.42 -6.31
CA ALA A 68 1.41 0.71 -7.60
C ALA A 68 1.59 -0.59 -8.38
N PHE A 69 0.90 -0.73 -9.50
CA PHE A 69 1.00 -1.87 -10.42
C PHE A 69 2.13 -1.65 -11.41
N ASP A 70 2.35 -0.38 -11.80
CA ASP A 70 3.48 0.07 -12.60
C ASP A 70 4.19 1.23 -11.88
N ASN A 71 5.27 1.77 -12.44
CA ASN A 71 5.95 2.94 -11.90
C ASN A 71 4.97 4.10 -11.78
N TYR A 72 4.81 4.63 -10.59
CA TYR A 72 3.83 5.64 -10.29
C TYR A 72 4.44 6.89 -9.66
N ASN A 73 4.10 8.06 -10.20
CA ASN A 73 4.54 9.36 -9.73
C ASN A 73 3.33 10.18 -9.25
N PRO A 74 3.02 10.17 -7.93
CA PRO A 74 1.88 10.90 -7.39
C PRO A 74 2.02 12.41 -7.63
N GLN A 75 1.05 13.04 -8.32
CA GLN A 75 1.12 14.45 -8.67
C GLN A 75 0.91 15.38 -7.46
N ASN A 76 0.02 14.99 -6.54
CA ASN A 76 -0.41 15.82 -5.42
C ASN A 76 0.02 15.27 -4.05
N ASP A 77 1.00 14.37 -4.00
CA ASP A 77 1.56 13.90 -2.73
C ASP A 77 2.63 14.87 -2.21
N GLU A 78 2.58 15.18 -0.91
CA GLU A 78 3.55 16.10 -0.29
C GLU A 78 4.89 15.42 0.02
N LEU A 79 4.89 14.08 0.18
CA LEU A 79 6.07 13.31 0.56
C LEU A 79 6.64 12.50 -0.60
N ILE A 80 5.80 11.72 -1.28
CA ILE A 80 6.25 10.74 -2.26
C ILE A 80 6.32 11.37 -3.66
N SER A 81 7.48 11.26 -4.30
CA SER A 81 7.70 11.64 -5.69
C SER A 81 7.55 10.48 -6.66
N SER A 82 8.02 9.28 -6.25
CA SER A 82 7.99 8.11 -7.11
C SER A 82 7.88 6.83 -6.30
N ILE A 83 7.07 5.90 -6.80
CA ILE A 83 6.89 4.54 -6.29
C ILE A 83 7.19 3.59 -7.45
N PRO A 84 8.09 2.60 -7.29
CA PRO A 84 8.35 1.62 -8.33
C PRO A 84 7.18 0.66 -8.52
N ALA A 85 7.13 0.00 -9.68
CA ALA A 85 6.14 -1.03 -9.99
C ALA A 85 6.07 -2.13 -8.91
N GLU A 86 4.91 -2.79 -8.83
CA GLU A 86 4.65 -3.91 -7.92
C GLU A 86 4.98 -3.56 -6.45
N THR A 87 4.56 -2.38 -5.99
CA THR A 87 4.87 -1.89 -4.65
C THR A 87 3.61 -1.40 -3.95
N MET A 88 3.43 -1.84 -2.71
CA MET A 88 2.42 -1.28 -1.82
C MET A 88 3.10 -0.40 -0.77
N VAL A 89 2.52 0.77 -0.54
CA VAL A 89 3.00 1.74 0.45
C VAL A 89 1.84 2.20 1.30
N MET A 90 2.07 2.32 2.60
CA MET A 90 1.19 3.07 3.50
C MET A 90 2.01 4.15 4.18
N GLN A 91 1.44 5.34 4.31
CA GLN A 91 2.06 6.44 5.05
C GLN A 91 1.07 7.11 5.99
N LYS A 92 1.59 7.59 7.11
CA LYS A 92 0.85 8.39 8.09
C LYS A 92 1.74 9.47 8.69
N LYS A 93 1.33 10.73 8.56
CA LYS A 93 2.02 11.85 9.21
C LYS A 93 1.68 11.90 10.70
N VAL A 94 2.68 11.95 11.55
CA VAL A 94 2.55 12.04 13.02
C VAL A 94 3.49 13.14 13.52
N GLY A 95 2.96 14.33 13.71
CA GLY A 95 3.77 15.52 13.98
C GLY A 95 4.75 15.82 12.83
N ALA A 96 6.03 15.91 13.13
CA ALA A 96 7.10 16.11 12.15
C ALA A 96 7.61 14.79 11.52
N ASN A 97 7.13 13.64 12.01
CA ASN A 97 7.54 12.33 11.54
C ASN A 97 6.52 11.74 10.56
N VAL A 98 6.97 10.77 9.77
CA VAL A 98 6.09 9.95 8.92
C VAL A 98 6.31 8.48 9.25
N LEU A 99 5.25 7.79 9.63
CA LEU A 99 5.22 6.34 9.71
C LEU A 99 5.04 5.79 8.30
N MET A 100 5.89 4.86 7.90
CA MET A 100 5.81 4.19 6.61
C MET A 100 5.78 2.68 6.76
N SER A 101 5.05 2.04 5.86
CA SER A 101 5.04 0.61 5.65
C SER A 101 5.17 0.35 4.15
N VAL A 102 6.14 -0.44 3.73
CA VAL A 102 6.41 -0.74 2.32
C VAL A 102 6.50 -2.24 2.14
N CYS A 103 5.84 -2.78 1.13
CA CYS A 103 6.01 -4.18 0.75
C CYS A 103 5.97 -4.39 -0.77
N ASP A 104 6.61 -5.46 -1.20
CA ASP A 104 6.36 -6.09 -2.50
C ASP A 104 5.26 -7.14 -2.30
N PRO A 105 4.08 -7.01 -2.93
CA PRO A 105 3.01 -7.99 -2.79
C PRO A 105 3.33 -9.31 -3.49
N ASN A 106 4.30 -9.33 -4.40
CA ASN A 106 4.74 -10.54 -5.05
C ASN A 106 5.60 -11.37 -4.08
N LEU A 107 5.23 -12.62 -3.89
CA LEU A 107 5.99 -13.53 -3.02
C LEU A 107 7.36 -13.90 -3.62
N ASN A 108 7.60 -13.66 -4.90
CA ASN A 108 8.84 -13.98 -5.62
C ASN A 108 9.27 -15.44 -5.41
N ILE A 109 8.29 -16.34 -5.44
CA ILE A 109 8.48 -17.78 -5.28
C ILE A 109 8.83 -18.36 -6.65
N SER A 110 9.89 -19.15 -6.76
CA SER A 110 10.23 -19.84 -7.99
C SER A 110 9.18 -20.90 -8.33
N GLU A 111 8.97 -21.19 -9.63
CA GLU A 111 8.05 -22.25 -10.07
C GLU A 111 8.38 -23.63 -9.47
N LYS A 112 9.63 -23.84 -9.04
CA LYS A 112 10.11 -25.07 -8.40
C LYS A 112 9.77 -25.15 -6.90
N THR A 113 9.19 -24.12 -6.31
CA THR A 113 9.00 -24.01 -4.84
C THR A 113 8.05 -25.05 -4.26
N TYR A 114 7.11 -25.56 -5.03
CA TYR A 114 6.24 -26.67 -4.60
C TYR A 114 7.03 -27.94 -4.25
N THR A 115 8.22 -28.09 -4.78
CA THR A 115 9.08 -29.27 -4.57
C THR A 115 10.35 -28.98 -3.77
N THR A 116 10.87 -27.77 -3.77
CA THR A 116 12.21 -27.42 -3.28
C THR A 116 12.23 -26.66 -1.95
N LYS A 117 11.12 -26.12 -1.48
CA LYS A 117 11.03 -25.24 -0.29
C LYS A 117 12.02 -24.05 -0.34
N GLU A 118 12.34 -23.57 -1.53
CA GLU A 118 13.18 -22.39 -1.69
C GLU A 118 12.49 -21.17 -1.07
N PRO A 119 13.18 -20.35 -0.28
CA PRO A 119 12.61 -19.13 0.27
C PRO A 119 12.37 -18.11 -0.83
N SER A 120 11.41 -17.24 -0.61
CA SER A 120 11.20 -16.04 -1.43
C SER A 120 12.50 -15.24 -1.55
N ARG A 121 12.77 -14.70 -2.73
CA ARG A 121 13.97 -13.87 -2.97
C ARG A 121 13.72 -12.46 -2.43
N PRO A 122 14.69 -11.87 -1.70
CA PRO A 122 14.60 -10.46 -1.33
C PRO A 122 14.69 -9.58 -2.57
N ILE A 123 13.86 -8.53 -2.62
CA ILE A 123 13.81 -7.54 -3.69
C ILE A 123 13.93 -6.14 -3.10
N GLU A 124 14.75 -5.30 -3.72
CA GLU A 124 14.85 -3.88 -3.36
C GLU A 124 13.79 -3.06 -4.09
N LYS A 125 13.03 -2.28 -3.33
CA LYS A 125 12.11 -1.25 -3.83
C LYS A 125 12.71 0.12 -3.54
N LYS A 126 12.84 0.95 -4.59
CA LYS A 126 13.45 2.29 -4.48
C LYS A 126 12.37 3.35 -4.66
N LEU A 127 12.00 3.99 -3.58
CA LEU A 127 11.07 5.11 -3.58
C LEU A 127 11.86 6.43 -3.61
N VAL A 128 11.30 7.45 -4.25
CA VAL A 128 11.84 8.81 -4.17
C VAL A 128 10.89 9.67 -3.35
N LEU A 129 11.43 10.33 -2.35
CA LEU A 129 10.71 11.21 -1.45
C LEU A 129 11.13 12.67 -1.70
N LYS A 130 10.20 13.59 -1.59
CA LYS A 130 10.45 15.04 -1.61
C LYS A 130 11.07 15.47 -0.29
N GLY A 131 12.11 16.29 -0.35
CA GLY A 131 12.82 16.79 0.84
C GLY A 131 13.84 15.81 1.41
N ASN A 132 14.45 16.22 2.50
CA ASN A 132 15.54 15.49 3.15
C ASN A 132 15.05 14.74 4.37
N TRP A 133 15.10 13.42 4.28
CA TRP A 133 14.59 12.51 5.31
C TRP A 133 15.67 11.56 5.81
N THR A 134 15.55 11.16 7.07
CA THR A 134 16.35 10.10 7.71
C THR A 134 15.43 9.11 8.41
N ILE A 135 15.95 7.89 8.70
CA ILE A 135 15.22 6.92 9.53
C ILE A 135 15.37 7.29 11.00
N ALA A 136 14.26 7.22 11.75
CA ALA A 136 14.26 7.54 13.18
C ALA A 136 15.04 6.53 14.03
N ALA A 137 15.07 5.28 13.60
CA ALA A 137 15.82 4.20 14.25
C ALA A 137 16.43 3.28 13.18
N PRO A 138 17.62 2.70 13.43
CA PRO A 138 18.25 1.77 12.49
C PRO A 138 17.31 0.62 12.08
N ASN A 139 17.25 0.32 10.79
CA ASN A 139 16.52 -0.80 10.24
C ASN A 139 17.38 -1.46 9.14
N ALA A 140 17.75 -2.71 9.33
CA ALA A 140 18.64 -3.44 8.41
C ALA A 140 18.05 -3.61 6.99
N LYS A 141 16.74 -3.48 6.85
CA LYS A 141 16.02 -3.59 5.56
C LYS A 141 15.82 -2.23 4.87
N VAL A 142 16.22 -1.13 5.48
CA VAL A 142 15.95 0.22 4.99
C VAL A 142 17.25 1.02 4.92
N SER A 143 17.54 1.58 3.76
CA SER A 143 18.62 2.54 3.58
C SER A 143 18.10 3.84 2.96
N VAL A 144 18.74 4.94 3.32
CA VAL A 144 18.37 6.29 2.92
C VAL A 144 19.58 6.97 2.31
N LYS A 145 19.40 7.54 1.11
CA LYS A 145 20.40 8.35 0.44
C LYS A 145 19.81 9.73 0.17
N ALA A 146 20.31 10.74 0.87
CA ALA A 146 19.93 12.13 0.63
C ALA A 146 20.48 12.62 -0.71
N GLY A 147 19.67 13.35 -1.45
CA GLY A 147 20.02 14.11 -2.65
C GLY A 147 19.80 15.61 -2.42
N GLN A 148 19.75 16.38 -3.49
CA GLN A 148 19.43 17.80 -3.43
C GLN A 148 17.89 17.97 -3.43
N ASN A 149 17.30 18.27 -2.26
CA ASN A 149 15.85 18.35 -2.04
C ASN A 149 15.06 17.06 -2.32
N GLU A 150 15.70 15.93 -2.31
CA GLU A 150 15.05 14.63 -2.42
C GLU A 150 15.77 13.58 -1.56
N THR A 151 15.08 12.51 -1.30
CA THR A 151 15.62 11.35 -0.58
C THR A 151 15.27 10.08 -1.36
N VAL A 152 16.29 9.31 -1.71
CA VAL A 152 16.10 7.96 -2.24
C VAL A 152 16.04 6.98 -1.07
N LEU A 153 14.89 6.35 -0.92
CA LEU A 153 14.63 5.34 0.09
C LEU A 153 14.68 3.96 -0.57
N THR A 154 15.59 3.11 -0.12
CA THR A 154 15.68 1.72 -0.59
C THR A 154 15.18 0.79 0.51
N VAL A 155 14.19 -0.05 0.21
CA VAL A 155 13.57 -1.00 1.13
C VAL A 155 13.73 -2.41 0.58
N THR A 156 14.32 -3.31 1.37
CA THR A 156 14.46 -4.73 1.03
C THR A 156 13.21 -5.47 1.47
N CYS A 157 12.36 -5.85 0.52
CA CYS A 157 11.12 -6.58 0.71
C CYS A 157 11.33 -8.08 0.49
N GLN A 158 10.63 -8.93 1.25
CA GLN A 158 10.66 -10.38 1.10
C GLN A 158 9.38 -11.01 1.65
N HIS A 159 8.94 -12.13 1.07
CA HIS A 159 7.77 -12.91 1.52
C HIS A 159 6.43 -12.16 1.50
N GLY A 160 6.29 -11.08 0.75
CA GLY A 160 5.09 -10.24 0.79
C GLY A 160 4.89 -9.52 2.13
N GLN A 161 5.88 -9.55 3.02
CA GLN A 161 5.77 -8.93 4.34
C GLN A 161 6.06 -7.44 4.29
N PRO A 162 5.32 -6.62 5.05
CA PRO A 162 5.60 -5.21 5.16
C PRO A 162 6.89 -4.96 5.95
N VAL A 163 7.62 -3.92 5.52
CA VAL A 163 8.74 -3.34 6.25
C VAL A 163 8.28 -2.00 6.81
N GLU A 164 8.22 -1.92 8.12
CA GLU A 164 7.74 -0.74 8.83
C GLU A 164 8.89 0.07 9.41
N PHE A 165 8.82 1.38 9.29
CA PHE A 165 9.82 2.33 9.80
C PHE A 165 9.23 3.73 9.94
N THR A 166 9.96 4.59 10.63
CA THR A 166 9.61 6.00 10.81
C THR A 166 10.66 6.89 10.16
N LEU A 167 10.20 7.85 9.37
CA LEU A 167 11.03 8.92 8.82
C LEU A 167 10.97 10.16 9.71
N LYS A 168 12.12 10.84 9.82
CA LYS A 168 12.28 12.17 10.41
C LYS A 168 12.75 13.14 9.33
N HIS A 169 12.19 14.33 9.33
CA HIS A 169 12.69 15.42 8.49
C HIS A 169 14.01 15.95 9.06
N ASN A 170 15.00 16.19 8.22
CA ASN A 170 16.27 16.83 8.57
C ASN A 170 16.14 18.36 8.58
#